data_482bb797aeefdd432bf931277d589949
#
_entry.id   482bb797aeefdd432bf931277d589949
#
_cell.length_a   1.000
_cell.length_b   1.000
_cell.length_c   1.000
_cell.angle_alpha   90.00
_cell.angle_beta   90.00
_cell.angle_gamma   90.00
#
_symmetry.space_group_name_H-M   'P 1'
#
loop_
_entity.id
_entity.type
_entity.pdbx_description
1 polymer ?
#
loop_
_entity_poly.entity_id
_entity_poly.type
_entity_poly.pdbx_seq_one_letter_code
_entity_poly.pdbx_strand_id
1 'polypeptide(L)'
;MFDWLWSDPLIVGNEAPDFAARDDRGRFVSLREHRGKWSVVLIFYPKDETRLCTKQVCDFRDSWQSAEARETRVYGVNPDSAESHRKFSSKHDLPFPLLVDEGQRIAKLYNCNGPIVKRTVYLIGKDGRVKFARRGTPSPSVVLATAD
;
A
#
# COMPACT_ATOMS: atom_id res chain seq x y z
N MET A 1 -25.88 -8.25 -0.67
CA MET A 1 -25.93 -6.92 -1.26
C MET A 1 -24.54 -6.51 -1.74
N PHE A 2 -24.43 -5.49 -2.54
CA PHE A 2 -23.16 -5.14 -3.15
C PHE A 2 -22.44 -4.03 -2.38
N ASP A 3 -22.32 -4.16 -1.08
CA ASP A 3 -21.71 -3.13 -0.23
C ASP A 3 -20.24 -2.85 -0.61
N TRP A 4 -19.53 -3.89 -1.11
CA TRP A 4 -18.15 -3.73 -1.54
C TRP A 4 -18.00 -2.75 -2.73
N LEU A 5 -19.06 -2.54 -3.53
CA LEU A 5 -19.04 -1.57 -4.64
C LEU A 5 -19.03 -0.13 -4.13
N TRP A 6 -19.59 0.11 -2.97
CA TRP A 6 -19.84 1.45 -2.43
C TRP A 6 -19.12 1.71 -1.13
N SER A 7 -18.28 0.72 -0.66
CA SER A 7 -17.59 0.89 0.60
C SER A 7 -16.59 2.04 0.53
N ASP A 8 -16.56 2.83 1.57
CA ASP A 8 -15.57 3.89 1.74
C ASP A 8 -14.26 3.29 2.26
N PRO A 9 -13.13 4.01 2.14
CA PRO A 9 -11.91 3.64 2.84
C PRO A 9 -12.12 3.60 4.35
N LEU A 10 -11.19 2.98 5.06
CA LEU A 10 -11.18 3.01 6.52
C LEU A 10 -11.14 4.46 7.03
N ILE A 11 -11.74 4.66 8.20
CA ILE A 11 -11.87 6.00 8.79
C ILE A 11 -10.54 6.43 9.41
N VAL A 12 -10.10 7.64 9.06
CA VAL A 12 -8.92 8.25 9.68
C VAL A 12 -9.13 8.35 11.20
N GLY A 13 -8.11 7.93 11.95
CA GLY A 13 -8.15 7.90 13.41
C GLY A 13 -8.40 6.50 13.98
N ASN A 14 -8.97 5.59 13.20
CA ASN A 14 -9.19 4.22 13.65
C ASN A 14 -7.90 3.41 13.61
N GLU A 15 -7.82 2.36 14.40
CA GLU A 15 -6.72 1.43 14.31
C GLU A 15 -6.73 0.73 12.95
N ALA A 16 -5.56 0.68 12.32
CA ALA A 16 -5.39 -0.05 11.07
C ALA A 16 -5.34 -1.56 11.37
N PRO A 17 -6.05 -2.39 10.59
CA PRO A 17 -5.99 -3.83 10.75
C PRO A 17 -4.57 -4.35 10.56
N ASP A 18 -4.11 -5.23 11.47
CA ASP A 18 -2.83 -5.89 11.29
C ASP A 18 -2.92 -6.91 10.15
N PHE A 19 -1.79 -7.16 9.53
CA PHE A 19 -1.66 -8.17 8.49
C PHE A 19 -0.24 -8.71 8.48
N ALA A 20 -0.08 -9.87 7.87
CA ALA A 20 1.21 -10.43 7.56
C ALA A 20 1.14 -10.99 6.14
N ALA A 21 2.16 -10.71 5.35
CA ALA A 21 2.23 -11.16 3.96
C ALA A 21 3.69 -11.34 3.54
N ARG A 22 3.90 -12.14 2.49
CA ARG A 22 5.20 -12.21 1.86
C ARG A 22 5.34 -11.07 0.86
N ASP A 23 6.54 -10.54 0.75
CA ASP A 23 6.85 -9.57 -0.30
C ASP A 23 7.35 -10.30 -1.56
N ASP A 24 7.75 -9.52 -2.56
CA ASP A 24 8.25 -10.02 -3.85
C ASP A 24 9.55 -10.83 -3.72
N ARG A 25 10.25 -10.72 -2.60
CA ARG A 25 11.50 -11.43 -2.31
C ARG A 25 11.31 -12.57 -1.32
N GLY A 26 10.07 -12.91 -0.98
CA GLY A 26 9.75 -13.98 -0.07
C GLY A 26 9.91 -13.66 1.41
N ARG A 27 10.17 -12.41 1.76
CA ARG A 27 10.28 -12.00 3.17
C ARG A 27 8.90 -11.74 3.73
N PHE A 28 8.69 -12.10 4.99
CA PHE A 28 7.46 -11.78 5.70
C PHE A 28 7.48 -10.33 6.18
N VAL A 29 6.36 -9.66 5.97
CA VAL A 29 6.13 -8.29 6.44
C VAL A 29 4.83 -8.28 7.22
N SER A 30 4.85 -7.71 8.42
CA SER A 30 3.63 -7.46 9.20
C SER A 30 3.55 -5.98 9.54
N LEU A 31 2.33 -5.46 9.65
CA LEU A 31 2.14 -4.06 10.01
C LEU A 31 2.68 -3.79 11.42
N ARG A 32 2.43 -4.71 12.34
CA ARG A 32 2.79 -4.53 13.76
C ARG A 32 4.28 -4.38 14.00
N GLU A 33 5.13 -4.94 13.11
CA GLU A 33 6.58 -4.84 13.30
C GLU A 33 7.09 -3.41 13.11
N HIS A 34 6.30 -2.56 12.47
CA HIS A 34 6.66 -1.15 12.25
C HIS A 34 6.17 -0.23 13.36
N ARG A 35 5.29 -0.71 14.21
CA ARG A 35 4.66 0.12 15.24
C ARG A 35 5.71 0.74 16.16
N GLY A 36 5.59 2.05 16.38
CA GLY A 36 6.53 2.80 17.20
C GLY A 36 7.81 3.23 16.49
N LYS A 37 8.06 2.73 15.28
CA LYS A 37 9.31 2.98 14.54
C LYS A 37 9.08 3.69 13.22
N TRP A 38 8.07 3.25 12.47
CA TRP A 38 7.85 3.69 11.10
C TRP A 38 6.38 3.98 10.87
N SER A 39 6.09 5.06 10.13
CA SER A 39 4.81 5.18 9.45
C SER A 39 4.83 4.24 8.24
N VAL A 40 3.66 3.84 7.77
CA VAL A 40 3.54 2.88 6.66
C VAL A 40 2.57 3.40 5.62
N VAL A 41 3.03 3.47 4.37
CA VAL A 41 2.16 3.73 3.23
C VAL A 41 1.81 2.39 2.58
N LEU A 42 0.52 2.15 2.38
CA LEU A 42 0.02 1.02 1.61
C LEU A 42 -0.62 1.55 0.34
N ILE A 43 -0.09 1.12 -0.80
CA ILE A 43 -0.63 1.47 -2.12
C ILE A 43 -1.37 0.25 -2.65
N PHE A 44 -2.70 0.26 -2.55
CA PHE A 44 -3.53 -0.79 -3.14
C PHE A 44 -3.78 -0.43 -4.60
N TYR A 45 -3.30 -1.27 -5.51
CA TYR A 45 -3.44 -1.04 -6.94
C TYR A 45 -3.86 -2.34 -7.63
N PRO A 46 -4.62 -2.26 -8.75
CA PRO A 46 -5.26 -3.45 -9.32
C PRO A 46 -4.31 -4.50 -9.88
N LYS A 47 -3.25 -4.10 -10.58
CA LYS A 47 -2.44 -5.05 -11.34
C LYS A 47 -1.08 -4.47 -11.72
N ASP A 48 -0.03 -5.31 -11.63
CA ASP A 48 1.30 -4.96 -12.10
C ASP A 48 1.29 -4.69 -13.62
N GLU A 49 2.21 -3.86 -14.09
CA GLU A 49 2.45 -3.60 -15.51
C GLU A 49 1.30 -2.90 -16.25
N THR A 50 0.27 -2.45 -15.58
CA THR A 50 -0.73 -1.60 -16.21
C THR A 50 -0.25 -0.14 -16.17
N ARG A 51 -0.70 0.66 -17.14
CA ARG A 51 -0.21 2.03 -17.33
C ARG A 51 -0.38 2.92 -16.11
N LEU A 52 -1.60 2.98 -15.57
CA LEU A 52 -1.88 3.85 -14.43
C LEU A 52 -1.23 3.34 -13.15
N CYS A 53 -1.22 2.03 -12.95
CA CYS A 53 -0.56 1.44 -11.78
C CYS A 53 0.94 1.70 -11.81
N THR A 54 1.56 1.56 -12.98
CA THR A 54 2.99 1.85 -13.15
C THR A 54 3.30 3.30 -12.80
N LYS A 55 2.50 4.23 -13.33
CA LYS A 55 2.69 5.66 -13.02
C LYS A 55 2.57 5.94 -11.53
N GLN A 56 1.54 5.39 -10.89
CA GLN A 56 1.30 5.62 -9.47
C GLN A 56 2.47 5.11 -8.61
N VAL A 57 2.91 3.88 -8.86
CA VAL A 57 3.98 3.26 -8.09
C VAL A 57 5.30 4.00 -8.34
N CYS A 58 5.56 4.41 -9.59
CA CYS A 58 6.76 5.16 -9.92
C CYS A 58 6.76 6.57 -9.31
N ASP A 59 5.60 7.19 -9.13
CA ASP A 59 5.52 8.47 -8.43
C ASP A 59 6.02 8.32 -6.98
N PHE A 60 5.67 7.22 -6.31
CA PHE A 60 6.19 6.93 -4.96
C PHE A 60 7.67 6.56 -4.98
N ARG A 61 8.14 5.85 -6.02
CA ARG A 61 9.58 5.61 -6.20
C ARG A 61 10.34 6.94 -6.22
N ASP A 62 9.85 7.90 -6.99
CA ASP A 62 10.51 9.19 -7.16
C ASP A 62 10.45 10.05 -5.89
N SER A 63 9.59 9.69 -4.95
CA SER A 63 9.46 10.36 -3.65
C SER A 63 10.13 9.59 -2.50
N TRP A 64 10.96 8.60 -2.83
CA TRP A 64 11.56 7.69 -1.85
C TRP A 64 12.36 8.41 -0.77
N GLN A 65 13.18 9.40 -1.17
CA GLN A 65 13.99 10.15 -0.20
C GLN A 65 13.11 10.90 0.80
N SER A 66 12.00 11.45 0.33
CA SER A 66 11.05 12.14 1.20
C SER A 66 10.41 11.17 2.19
N ALA A 67 10.07 9.96 1.74
CA ALA A 67 9.53 8.93 2.61
C ALA A 67 10.54 8.53 3.70
N GLU A 68 11.78 8.27 3.33
CA GLU A 68 12.82 7.91 4.28
C GLU A 68 13.09 9.03 5.30
N ALA A 69 13.11 10.28 4.85
CA ALA A 69 13.30 11.43 5.74
C ALA A 69 12.19 11.55 6.78
N ARG A 70 11.01 11.02 6.49
CA ARG A 70 9.86 11.01 7.40
C ARG A 70 9.69 9.66 8.12
N GLU A 71 10.71 8.82 8.12
CA GLU A 71 10.67 7.50 8.73
C GLU A 71 9.42 6.72 8.30
N THR A 72 9.20 6.67 6.99
CA THR A 72 8.02 6.04 6.40
C THR A 72 8.44 4.91 5.47
N ARG A 73 7.84 3.73 5.67
CA ARG A 73 7.99 2.57 4.78
C ARG A 73 6.84 2.57 3.79
N VAL A 74 7.14 2.18 2.55
CA VAL A 74 6.15 2.13 1.47
C VAL A 74 6.02 0.70 0.98
N TYR A 75 4.80 0.25 0.76
CA TYR A 75 4.51 -1.07 0.19
C TYR A 75 3.45 -0.95 -0.88
N GLY A 76 3.71 -1.56 -2.04
CA GLY A 76 2.66 -1.81 -3.01
C GLY A 76 1.93 -3.10 -2.63
N VAL A 77 0.63 -3.17 -2.85
CA VAL A 77 -0.20 -4.31 -2.44
C VAL A 77 -1.17 -4.66 -3.57
N ASN A 78 -1.09 -5.86 -4.09
CA ASN A 78 -2.12 -6.41 -4.97
C ASN A 78 -2.00 -7.94 -5.03
N PRO A 79 -2.97 -8.66 -5.64
CA PRO A 79 -2.99 -10.12 -5.63
C PRO A 79 -2.11 -10.79 -6.70
N ASP A 80 -1.34 -10.04 -7.48
CA ASP A 80 -0.44 -10.64 -8.46
C ASP A 80 0.65 -11.47 -7.77
N SER A 81 1.24 -12.41 -8.50
CA SER A 81 2.22 -13.33 -7.94
C SER A 81 3.54 -12.64 -7.58
N ALA A 82 4.32 -13.31 -6.74
CA ALA A 82 5.67 -12.85 -6.40
C ALA A 82 6.53 -12.69 -7.66
N GLU A 83 6.39 -13.60 -8.62
CA GLU A 83 7.13 -13.50 -9.89
C GLU A 83 6.75 -12.26 -10.67
N SER A 84 5.45 -11.96 -10.79
CA SER A 84 4.97 -10.74 -11.44
C SER A 84 5.53 -9.50 -10.74
N HIS A 85 5.47 -9.49 -9.41
CA HIS A 85 6.00 -8.39 -8.60
C HIS A 85 7.50 -8.20 -8.81
N ARG A 86 8.29 -9.28 -8.86
CA ARG A 86 9.73 -9.18 -9.09
C ARG A 86 10.06 -8.56 -10.44
N LYS A 87 9.35 -8.99 -11.48
CA LYS A 87 9.53 -8.43 -12.83
C LYS A 87 9.19 -6.95 -12.86
N PHE A 88 8.06 -6.59 -12.25
CA PHE A 88 7.60 -5.21 -12.19
C PHE A 88 8.58 -4.33 -11.41
N SER A 89 8.99 -4.78 -10.23
CA SER A 89 9.93 -4.07 -9.39
C SER A 89 11.29 -3.88 -10.07
N SER A 90 11.79 -4.92 -10.71
CA SER A 90 13.08 -4.87 -11.41
C SER A 90 13.03 -3.92 -12.61
N LYS A 91 11.95 -3.98 -13.38
CA LYS A 91 11.79 -3.14 -14.58
C LYS A 91 11.77 -1.65 -14.26
N HIS A 92 11.22 -1.29 -13.11
CA HIS A 92 11.03 0.11 -12.71
C HIS A 92 11.92 0.54 -11.56
N ASP A 93 12.86 -0.29 -11.14
CA ASP A 93 13.81 0.02 -10.05
C ASP A 93 13.08 0.49 -8.78
N LEU A 94 12.06 -0.26 -8.36
CA LEU A 94 11.30 0.12 -7.17
C LEU A 94 12.13 -0.12 -5.90
N PRO A 95 12.33 0.90 -5.05
CA PRO A 95 13.11 0.76 -3.82
C PRO A 95 12.34 0.14 -2.67
N PHE A 96 11.03 -0.06 -2.82
CA PHE A 96 10.17 -0.60 -1.78
C PHE A 96 9.58 -1.94 -2.20
N PRO A 97 9.24 -2.79 -1.22
CA PRO A 97 8.67 -4.12 -1.50
C PRO A 97 7.25 -4.04 -2.05
N LEU A 98 6.90 -5.08 -2.81
CA LEU A 98 5.52 -5.29 -3.26
C LEU A 98 4.99 -6.52 -2.52
N LEU A 99 3.88 -6.36 -1.80
CA LEU A 99 3.28 -7.45 -1.04
C LEU A 99 2.40 -8.31 -1.93
N VAL A 100 2.51 -9.61 -1.76
CA VAL A 100 1.65 -10.57 -2.45
C VAL A 100 0.37 -10.73 -1.63
N ASP A 101 -0.70 -10.12 -2.10
CA ASP A 101 -2.00 -10.18 -1.42
C ASP A 101 -2.87 -11.27 -2.02
N GLU A 102 -2.52 -12.51 -1.74
CA GLU A 102 -3.21 -13.67 -2.27
C GLU A 102 -4.69 -13.64 -1.89
N GLY A 103 -5.56 -13.72 -2.92
CA GLY A 103 -7.01 -13.71 -2.70
C GLY A 103 -7.57 -12.39 -2.18
N GLN A 104 -6.83 -11.31 -2.30
CA GLN A 104 -7.24 -9.99 -1.80
C GLN A 104 -7.50 -9.96 -0.28
N ARG A 105 -6.78 -10.77 0.47
CA ARG A 105 -6.98 -10.91 1.92
C ARG A 105 -6.73 -9.59 2.66
N ILE A 106 -5.65 -8.90 2.32
CA ILE A 106 -5.32 -7.60 2.92
C ILE A 106 -6.27 -6.53 2.39
N ALA A 107 -6.54 -6.53 1.09
CA ALA A 107 -7.47 -5.58 0.48
C ALA A 107 -8.84 -5.63 1.17
N LYS A 108 -9.31 -6.82 1.52
CA LYS A 108 -10.58 -6.99 2.23
C LYS A 108 -10.56 -6.32 3.60
N LEU A 109 -9.47 -6.47 4.35
CA LEU A 109 -9.31 -5.83 5.66
C LEU A 109 -9.34 -4.29 5.54
N TYR A 110 -8.88 -3.76 4.41
CA TYR A 110 -8.75 -2.31 4.18
C TYR A 110 -9.85 -1.75 3.27
N ASN A 111 -10.94 -2.49 3.08
CA ASN A 111 -12.09 -2.06 2.27
C ASN A 111 -11.74 -1.74 0.81
N CYS A 112 -10.72 -2.44 0.27
CA CYS A 112 -10.26 -2.24 -1.10
C CYS A 112 -10.57 -3.41 -2.02
N ASN A 113 -11.21 -4.47 -1.50
CA ASN A 113 -11.49 -5.67 -2.30
C ASN A 113 -12.64 -5.44 -3.28
N GLY A 114 -12.67 -6.27 -4.31
CA GLY A 114 -13.72 -6.23 -5.33
C GLY A 114 -13.35 -7.15 -6.48
N PRO A 115 -14.14 -7.17 -7.57
CA PRO A 115 -13.75 -7.89 -8.79
C PRO A 115 -12.39 -7.41 -9.29
N ILE A 116 -12.13 -6.12 -9.11
CA ILE A 116 -10.84 -5.47 -9.31
C ILE A 116 -10.54 -4.73 -8.01
N VAL A 117 -9.30 -4.82 -7.52
CA VAL A 117 -8.89 -4.08 -6.33
C VAL A 117 -9.21 -2.60 -6.52
N LYS A 118 -9.84 -2.00 -5.53
CA LYS A 118 -10.14 -0.56 -5.54
C LYS A 118 -8.86 0.21 -5.24
N ARG A 119 -8.41 0.98 -6.20
CA ARG A 119 -7.20 1.79 -6.08
C ARG A 119 -7.33 2.73 -4.87
N THR A 120 -6.48 2.55 -3.88
CA THR A 120 -6.57 3.28 -2.61
C THR A 120 -5.18 3.43 -2.01
N VAL A 121 -4.92 4.56 -1.38
CA VAL A 121 -3.68 4.80 -0.66
C VAL A 121 -4.00 5.09 0.80
N TYR A 122 -3.29 4.41 1.69
CA TYR A 122 -3.35 4.64 3.13
C TYR A 122 -1.99 5.07 3.63
N LEU A 123 -1.97 5.95 4.63
CA LEU A 123 -0.81 6.11 5.50
C LEU A 123 -1.23 5.78 6.92
N ILE A 124 -0.47 4.91 7.55
CA ILE A 124 -0.68 4.45 8.92
C ILE A 124 0.45 5.02 9.76
N GLY A 125 0.11 5.71 10.84
CA GLY A 125 1.10 6.33 11.71
C GLY A 125 1.85 5.33 12.58
N LYS A 126 2.86 5.82 13.28
CA LYS A 126 3.64 4.99 14.21
C LYS A 126 2.81 4.42 15.34
N ASP A 127 1.69 5.06 15.67
CA ASP A 127 0.73 4.58 16.68
C ASP A 127 -0.18 3.47 16.15
N GLY A 128 -0.04 3.08 14.89
CA GLY A 128 -0.88 2.06 14.27
C GLY A 128 -2.24 2.55 13.81
N ARG A 129 -2.47 3.85 13.79
CA ARG A 129 -3.75 4.44 13.37
C ARG A 129 -3.69 4.98 11.96
N VAL A 130 -4.81 4.91 11.25
CA VAL A 130 -4.94 5.47 9.91
C VAL A 130 -4.84 6.99 10.00
N LYS A 131 -3.89 7.58 9.28
CA LYS A 131 -3.71 9.04 9.21
C LYS A 131 -4.16 9.61 7.88
N PHE A 132 -4.17 8.80 6.84
CA PHE A 132 -4.59 9.18 5.49
C PHE A 132 -5.26 7.99 4.84
N ALA A 133 -6.36 8.25 4.12
CA ALA A 133 -7.09 7.23 3.39
C ALA A 133 -7.81 7.89 2.21
N ARG A 134 -7.48 7.49 0.97
CA ARG A 134 -8.11 8.06 -0.22
C ARG A 134 -8.08 7.10 -1.38
N ARG A 135 -9.21 6.98 -2.07
CA ARG A 135 -9.32 6.29 -3.36
C ARG A 135 -8.56 7.06 -4.43
N GLY A 136 -8.08 6.36 -5.46
CA GLY A 136 -7.45 6.97 -6.61
C GLY A 136 -5.93 7.09 -6.47
N THR A 137 -5.38 8.15 -7.03
CA THR A 137 -3.93 8.36 -7.11
C THR A 137 -3.52 9.68 -6.46
N PRO A 138 -3.68 9.81 -5.13
CA PRO A 138 -3.22 11.01 -4.45
C PRO A 138 -1.71 11.17 -4.64
N SER A 139 -1.24 12.42 -4.71
CA SER A 139 0.19 12.65 -4.89
C SER A 139 0.97 12.18 -3.65
N PRO A 140 2.17 11.64 -3.84
CA PRO A 140 2.98 11.20 -2.71
C PRO A 140 3.22 12.30 -1.66
N SER A 141 3.39 13.55 -2.09
CA SER A 141 3.63 14.65 -1.15
C SER A 141 2.46 14.88 -0.20
N VAL A 142 1.23 14.77 -0.72
CA VAL A 142 0.01 14.91 0.10
C VAL A 142 -0.10 13.76 1.11
N VAL A 143 0.20 12.54 0.66
CA VAL A 143 0.17 11.35 1.53
C VAL A 143 1.25 11.48 2.61
N LEU A 144 2.48 11.74 2.22
CA LEU A 144 3.62 11.79 3.15
C LEU A 144 3.53 12.95 4.15
N ALA A 145 2.81 14.01 3.80
CA ALA A 145 2.60 15.12 4.73
C ALA A 145 1.84 14.70 6.00
N THR A 146 1.14 13.58 5.97
CA THR A 146 0.41 13.06 7.15
C THR A 146 1.27 12.16 8.04
N ALA A 147 2.50 11.84 7.64
CA ALA A 147 3.41 11.05 8.45
C ALA A 147 3.82 11.81 9.72
N ASP A 148 4.05 11.07 10.80
CA ASP A 148 4.45 11.61 12.11
C ASP A 148 5.85 12.20 12.09
#